data_dcbb0c30798a62c19682fcc504a600ba
#
_entry.id   dcbb0c30798a62c19682fcc504a600ba
#
_cell.length_a   1.000
_cell.length_b   1.000
_cell.length_c   1.000
_cell.angle_alpha   90.00
_cell.angle_beta   90.00
_cell.angle_gamma   90.00
#
_symmetry.space_group_name_H-M   'P 1'
#
loop_
_entity.id
_entity.type
_entity.pdbx_description
1 polymer ?
#
loop_
_entity_poly.entity_id
_entity_poly.type
_entity_poly.pdbx_seq_one_letter_code
_entity_poly.pdbx_strand_id
1 'polypeptide(L)'
;MNMMERILRLMAERKASDIYLSAHSPVMIRINGNCLPINAQVLPPTAPLALLSEVVPEARIQELENTGELNMAVALEGAGNYRISAMRQRGSYAVVVRHIASVIPSFDELNLPDILKSLIMEKRGLILMVGATGAGKTTTLASMLDYRNEHASGHILTVEEPIEFTYTNKKSLVNQRDIGSDTESLQLALKNALRQAPDVIQIGEIRDRDTMTAAIAYAQSGHLCVATLHANNSYR
;
A
#
# COMPACT_ATOMS: atom_id res chain seq x y z
N MET A 1 26.31 -2.74 0.88
CA MET A 1 25.14 -1.87 0.51
C MET A 1 25.30 -1.55 -0.97
N ASN A 2 24.38 -2.03 -1.78
CA ASN A 2 24.36 -1.86 -3.23
C ASN A 2 23.86 -0.45 -3.62
N MET A 3 23.83 -0.13 -4.91
CA MET A 3 23.45 1.22 -5.38
C MET A 3 21.97 1.49 -5.16
N MET A 4 21.11 0.51 -5.45
CA MET A 4 19.66 0.66 -5.27
C MET A 4 19.30 0.90 -3.80
N GLU A 5 19.88 0.15 -2.85
CA GLU A 5 19.68 0.41 -1.43
C GLU A 5 20.09 1.84 -1.01
N ARG A 6 21.17 2.36 -1.55
CA ARG A 6 21.61 3.75 -1.29
C ARG A 6 20.59 4.76 -1.77
N ILE A 7 20.00 4.53 -2.95
CA ILE A 7 18.97 5.37 -3.52
C ILE A 7 17.69 5.33 -2.64
N LEU A 8 17.29 4.14 -2.18
CA LEU A 8 16.12 3.97 -1.30
C LEU A 8 16.31 4.65 0.06
N ARG A 9 17.50 4.54 0.67
CA ARG A 9 17.82 5.25 1.91
C ARG A 9 17.80 6.76 1.74
N LEU A 10 18.36 7.27 0.65
CA LEU A 10 18.31 8.70 0.30
C LEU A 10 16.84 9.17 0.15
N MET A 11 15.97 8.33 -0.43
CA MET A 11 14.54 8.60 -0.55
C MET A 11 13.89 8.81 0.84
N ALA A 12 14.17 7.91 1.79
CA ALA A 12 13.67 8.00 3.16
C ALA A 12 14.22 9.24 3.88
N GLU A 13 15.53 9.48 3.82
CA GLU A 13 16.20 10.65 4.43
C GLU A 13 15.65 11.99 3.92
N ARG A 14 15.38 12.08 2.62
CA ARG A 14 14.85 13.27 1.96
C ARG A 14 13.33 13.40 2.07
N LYS A 15 12.65 12.45 2.69
CA LYS A 15 11.18 12.35 2.77
C LYS A 15 10.53 12.47 1.38
N ALA A 16 11.16 11.83 0.41
CA ALA A 16 10.66 11.84 -0.96
C ALA A 16 9.51 10.85 -1.12
N SER A 17 8.53 11.20 -1.93
CA SER A 17 7.38 10.34 -2.23
C SER A 17 7.70 9.29 -3.28
N ASP A 18 8.44 9.66 -4.32
CA ASP A 18 8.73 8.78 -5.45
C ASP A 18 10.17 8.94 -5.96
N ILE A 19 10.70 7.87 -6.55
CA ILE A 19 11.92 7.86 -7.35
C ILE A 19 11.58 7.29 -8.72
N TYR A 20 12.24 7.83 -9.74
CA TYR A 20 12.09 7.40 -11.13
C TYR A 20 13.45 7.04 -11.70
N LEU A 21 13.59 5.81 -12.18
CA LEU A 21 14.74 5.31 -12.92
C LEU A 21 14.31 5.09 -14.37
N SER A 22 14.88 5.85 -15.28
CA SER A 22 14.58 5.73 -16.71
C SER A 22 15.84 5.88 -17.53
N ALA A 23 15.94 5.14 -18.63
CA ALA A 23 17.03 5.28 -19.58
C ALA A 23 17.10 6.71 -20.12
N HIS A 24 18.31 7.19 -20.38
CA HIS A 24 18.60 8.53 -20.92
C HIS A 24 18.13 9.68 -20.02
N SER A 25 17.93 9.41 -18.73
CA SER A 25 17.58 10.40 -17.71
C SER A 25 18.47 10.20 -16.48
N PRO A 26 18.79 11.25 -15.72
CA PRO A 26 19.32 11.05 -14.38
C PRO A 26 18.27 10.36 -13.49
N VAL A 27 18.70 9.81 -12.36
CA VAL A 27 17.78 9.36 -11.32
C VAL A 27 17.00 10.56 -10.82
N MET A 28 15.68 10.52 -10.95
CA MET A 28 14.79 11.60 -10.51
C MET A 28 14.13 11.25 -9.17
N ILE A 29 13.97 12.26 -8.32
CA ILE A 29 13.32 12.13 -7.01
C ILE A 29 12.18 13.15 -6.89
N ARG A 30 11.05 12.76 -6.30
CA ARG A 30 9.94 13.67 -6.06
C ARG A 30 9.87 14.07 -4.59
N ILE A 31 9.98 15.38 -4.31
CA ILE A 31 9.88 15.94 -2.97
C ILE A 31 8.84 17.08 -3.02
N ASN A 32 7.83 17.00 -2.16
CA ASN A 32 6.74 17.99 -2.11
C ASN A 32 6.12 18.30 -3.49
N GLY A 33 5.90 17.23 -4.30
CA GLY A 33 5.32 17.34 -5.65
C GLY A 33 6.32 17.72 -6.75
N ASN A 34 7.49 18.26 -6.42
CA ASN A 34 8.51 18.64 -7.39
C ASN A 34 9.43 17.48 -7.73
N CYS A 35 9.65 17.25 -9.03
CA CYS A 35 10.55 16.20 -9.53
C CYS A 35 11.92 16.81 -9.85
N LEU A 36 12.97 16.34 -9.18
CA LEU A 36 14.33 16.88 -9.23
C LEU A 36 15.34 15.75 -9.51
N PRO A 37 16.43 16.00 -10.23
CA PRO A 37 17.50 15.02 -10.38
C PRO A 37 18.30 14.88 -9.08
N ILE A 38 18.67 13.63 -8.73
CA ILE A 38 19.57 13.39 -7.58
C ILE A 38 20.99 13.89 -7.89
N ASN A 39 21.41 13.70 -9.13
CA ASN A 39 22.69 14.17 -9.68
C ASN A 39 22.57 14.37 -11.20
N ALA A 40 23.65 14.76 -11.87
CA ALA A 40 23.66 14.98 -13.31
C ALA A 40 23.96 13.71 -14.14
N GLN A 41 24.19 12.57 -13.49
CA GLN A 41 24.58 11.32 -14.17
C GLN A 41 23.37 10.69 -14.88
N VAL A 42 23.43 10.62 -16.19
CA VAL A 42 22.40 10.02 -17.04
C VAL A 42 22.54 8.50 -17.03
N LEU A 43 21.44 7.78 -16.82
CA LEU A 43 21.39 6.32 -16.81
C LEU A 43 21.48 5.76 -18.24
N PRO A 44 22.38 4.80 -18.51
CA PRO A 44 22.37 4.04 -19.76
C PRO A 44 21.12 3.12 -19.82
N PRO A 45 20.72 2.61 -21.01
CA PRO A 45 19.52 1.79 -21.18
C PRO A 45 19.43 0.54 -20.29
N THR A 46 20.57 -0.04 -19.93
CA THR A 46 20.65 -1.23 -19.07
C THR A 46 20.56 -0.94 -17.57
N ALA A 47 20.82 0.31 -17.16
CA ALA A 47 20.93 0.65 -15.74
C ALA A 47 19.61 0.49 -14.93
N PRO A 48 18.42 0.86 -15.44
CA PRO A 48 17.19 0.67 -14.66
C PRO A 48 16.94 -0.78 -14.26
N LEU A 49 17.14 -1.73 -15.18
CA LEU A 49 17.00 -3.16 -14.88
C LEU A 49 18.11 -3.65 -13.94
N ALA A 50 19.35 -3.25 -14.16
CA ALA A 50 20.47 -3.63 -13.30
C ALA A 50 20.27 -3.16 -11.86
N LEU A 51 19.84 -1.90 -11.65
CA LEU A 51 19.51 -1.38 -10.32
C LEU A 51 18.34 -2.12 -9.68
N LEU A 52 17.30 -2.43 -10.45
CA LEU A 52 16.16 -3.19 -9.96
C LEU A 52 16.56 -4.59 -9.48
N SER A 53 17.41 -5.29 -10.24
CA SER A 53 17.90 -6.63 -9.92
C SER A 53 18.75 -6.70 -8.63
N GLU A 54 19.21 -5.56 -8.11
CA GLU A 54 19.93 -5.51 -6.83
C GLU A 54 19.04 -5.76 -5.61
N VAL A 55 17.71 -5.54 -5.74
CA VAL A 55 16.74 -5.60 -4.62
C VAL A 55 15.52 -6.47 -4.90
N VAL A 56 15.39 -6.97 -6.12
CA VAL A 56 14.27 -7.79 -6.58
C VAL A 56 14.75 -9.22 -6.86
N PRO A 57 14.06 -10.27 -6.39
CA PRO A 57 14.41 -11.66 -6.69
C PRO A 57 14.41 -11.96 -8.18
N GLU A 58 15.32 -12.84 -8.64
CA GLU A 58 15.50 -13.23 -10.03
C GLU A 58 14.21 -13.68 -10.72
N ALA A 59 13.38 -14.46 -10.00
CA ALA A 59 12.09 -14.94 -10.55
C ALA A 59 11.14 -13.77 -10.92
N ARG A 60 11.19 -12.67 -10.17
CA ARG A 60 10.37 -11.48 -10.44
C ARG A 60 10.96 -10.64 -11.59
N ILE A 61 12.28 -10.64 -11.75
CA ILE A 61 12.94 -10.04 -12.93
C ILE A 61 12.54 -10.79 -14.19
N GLN A 62 12.54 -12.12 -14.17
CA GLN A 62 12.07 -12.94 -15.29
C GLN A 62 10.60 -12.70 -15.64
N GLU A 63 9.74 -12.48 -14.64
CA GLU A 63 8.35 -12.07 -14.87
C GLU A 63 8.27 -10.75 -15.63
N LEU A 64 9.04 -9.73 -15.20
CA LEU A 64 9.14 -8.44 -15.89
C LEU A 64 9.64 -8.61 -17.34
N GLU A 65 10.63 -9.46 -17.56
CA GLU A 65 11.14 -9.74 -18.89
C GLU A 65 10.13 -10.43 -19.79
N ASN A 66 9.29 -11.30 -19.25
CA ASN A 66 8.27 -12.03 -20.00
C ASN A 66 7.01 -11.19 -20.26
N THR A 67 6.51 -10.50 -19.24
CA THR A 67 5.23 -9.76 -19.30
C THR A 67 5.38 -8.31 -19.71
N GLY A 68 6.55 -7.70 -19.46
CA GLY A 68 6.81 -6.27 -19.63
C GLY A 68 6.37 -5.42 -18.44
N GLU A 69 5.81 -6.02 -17.37
CA GLU A 69 5.26 -5.34 -16.19
C GLU A 69 5.67 -6.06 -14.90
N LEU A 70 5.94 -5.29 -13.85
CA LEU A 70 6.20 -5.79 -12.51
C LEU A 70 5.65 -4.81 -11.48
N ASN A 71 4.86 -5.31 -10.53
CA ASN A 71 4.46 -4.57 -9.34
C ASN A 71 4.74 -5.42 -8.10
N MET A 72 5.42 -4.84 -7.11
CA MET A 72 5.72 -5.53 -5.86
C MET A 72 6.08 -4.56 -4.74
N ALA A 73 6.00 -5.04 -3.50
CA ALA A 73 6.54 -4.36 -2.34
C ALA A 73 7.93 -4.90 -1.97
N VAL A 74 8.80 -4.03 -1.47
CA VAL A 74 10.12 -4.37 -0.94
C VAL A 74 10.29 -3.70 0.40
N ALA A 75 10.69 -4.48 1.42
CA ALA A 75 11.08 -3.97 2.72
C ALA A 75 12.60 -3.85 2.79
N LEU A 76 13.11 -2.71 3.22
CA LEU A 76 14.53 -2.48 3.44
C LEU A 76 14.76 -2.16 4.92
N GLU A 77 15.47 -3.03 5.61
CA GLU A 77 15.74 -2.88 7.04
C GLU A 77 16.42 -1.54 7.35
N GLY A 78 15.86 -0.80 8.30
CA GLY A 78 16.33 0.51 8.71
C GLY A 78 16.09 1.65 7.71
N ALA A 79 15.31 1.42 6.64
CA ALA A 79 14.96 2.47 5.67
C ALA A 79 13.48 2.54 5.34
N GLY A 80 12.71 1.46 5.57
CA GLY A 80 11.27 1.44 5.37
C GLY A 80 10.78 0.49 4.28
N ASN A 81 9.53 0.63 3.91
CA ASN A 81 8.86 -0.16 2.89
C ASN A 81 8.67 0.66 1.61
N TYR A 82 8.80 -0.01 0.48
CA TYR A 82 8.74 0.61 -0.84
C TYR A 82 7.87 -0.21 -1.76
N ARG A 83 7.05 0.47 -2.56
CA ARG A 83 6.38 -0.13 -3.71
C ARG A 83 7.22 0.12 -4.94
N ILE A 84 7.49 -0.93 -5.69
CA ILE A 84 8.19 -0.87 -6.97
C ILE A 84 7.20 -1.21 -8.07
N SER A 85 7.12 -0.33 -9.08
CA SER A 85 6.45 -0.58 -10.34
C SER A 85 7.49 -0.45 -11.46
N ALA A 86 7.69 -1.52 -12.21
CA ALA A 86 8.61 -1.52 -13.35
C ALA A 86 7.86 -1.89 -14.63
N MET A 87 8.25 -1.26 -15.73
CA MET A 87 7.63 -1.48 -17.04
C MET A 87 8.68 -1.46 -18.16
N ARG A 88 8.42 -2.22 -19.22
CA ARG A 88 9.19 -2.13 -20.44
C ARG A 88 8.79 -0.90 -21.25
N GLN A 89 9.78 -0.16 -21.74
CA GLN A 89 9.55 0.98 -22.63
C GLN A 89 10.69 1.14 -23.64
N ARG A 90 10.38 1.35 -24.93
CA ARG A 90 11.36 1.69 -26.00
C ARG A 90 12.63 0.84 -25.99
N GLY A 91 12.50 -0.49 -25.78
CA GLY A 91 13.65 -1.40 -25.72
C GLY A 91 14.49 -1.32 -24.44
N SER A 92 14.05 -0.57 -23.44
CA SER A 92 14.63 -0.48 -22.10
C SER A 92 13.55 -0.66 -21.03
N TYR A 93 13.90 -0.44 -19.76
CA TYR A 93 12.96 -0.47 -18.64
C TYR A 93 12.87 0.88 -17.94
N ALA A 94 11.71 1.17 -17.38
CA ALA A 94 11.51 2.25 -16.43
C ALA A 94 11.05 1.67 -15.10
N VAL A 95 11.53 2.25 -14.00
CA VAL A 95 11.19 1.82 -12.64
C VAL A 95 10.71 3.04 -11.85
N VAL A 96 9.56 2.91 -11.23
CA VAL A 96 9.03 3.88 -10.28
C VAL A 96 9.03 3.23 -8.91
N VAL A 97 9.64 3.91 -7.95
CA VAL A 97 9.63 3.47 -6.54
C VAL A 97 8.86 4.49 -5.72
N ARG A 98 7.90 4.03 -4.95
CA ARG A 98 7.14 4.84 -4.00
C ARG A 98 7.47 4.42 -2.58
N HIS A 99 7.73 5.36 -1.71
CA HIS A 99 7.89 5.11 -0.28
C HIS A 99 6.52 4.84 0.37
N ILE A 100 6.42 3.74 1.11
CA ILE A 100 5.23 3.39 1.88
C ILE A 100 5.42 3.97 3.28
N ALA A 101 4.48 4.81 3.71
CA ALA A 101 4.55 5.44 5.01
C ALA A 101 4.50 4.38 6.13
N SER A 102 5.50 4.37 7.00
CA SER A 102 5.55 3.50 8.19
C SER A 102 4.94 4.15 9.43
N VAL A 103 4.74 5.46 9.39
CA VAL A 103 4.13 6.22 10.49
C VAL A 103 2.69 6.52 10.12
N ILE A 104 1.77 5.93 10.90
CA ILE A 104 0.34 6.20 10.77
C ILE A 104 0.04 7.45 11.60
N PRO A 105 -0.52 8.52 11.02
CA PRO A 105 -0.88 9.71 11.79
C PRO A 105 -1.96 9.40 12.83
N SER A 106 -1.85 10.00 14.01
CA SER A 106 -2.83 9.85 15.07
C SER A 106 -4.14 10.59 14.75
N PHE A 107 -5.19 10.29 15.53
CA PHE A 107 -6.47 11.01 15.44
C PHE A 107 -6.31 12.53 15.65
N ASP A 108 -5.46 12.91 16.60
CA ASP A 108 -5.26 14.30 16.95
C ASP A 108 -4.50 15.07 15.85
N GLU A 109 -3.47 14.44 15.26
CA GLU A 109 -2.74 15.03 14.12
C GLU A 109 -3.62 15.24 12.89
N LEU A 110 -4.60 14.37 12.68
CA LEU A 110 -5.56 14.46 11.57
C LEU A 110 -6.81 15.31 11.90
N ASN A 111 -6.97 15.78 13.14
CA ASN A 111 -8.17 16.45 13.62
C ASN A 111 -9.46 15.65 13.33
N LEU A 112 -9.45 14.34 13.53
CA LEU A 112 -10.57 13.47 13.25
C LEU A 112 -11.65 13.57 14.34
N PRO A 113 -12.94 13.52 13.96
CA PRO A 113 -14.04 13.50 14.92
C PRO A 113 -13.99 12.28 15.84
N ASP A 114 -14.22 12.47 17.15
CA ASP A 114 -14.19 11.40 18.16
C ASP A 114 -15.18 10.25 17.91
N ILE A 115 -16.26 10.51 17.19
CA ILE A 115 -17.23 9.47 16.81
C ILE A 115 -16.56 8.32 16.03
N LEU A 116 -15.50 8.57 15.26
CA LEU A 116 -14.78 7.55 14.53
C LEU A 116 -14.07 6.56 15.45
N LYS A 117 -13.62 7.02 16.64
CA LYS A 117 -13.06 6.14 17.68
C LYS A 117 -14.12 5.12 18.16
N SER A 118 -15.34 5.57 18.36
CA SER A 118 -16.45 4.68 18.76
C SER A 118 -16.82 3.70 17.66
N LEU A 119 -16.91 4.19 16.43
CA LEU A 119 -17.27 3.36 15.27
C LEU A 119 -16.27 2.23 15.01
N ILE A 120 -14.96 2.51 15.08
CA ILE A 120 -13.95 1.48 14.83
C ILE A 120 -13.87 0.45 15.96
N MET A 121 -14.37 0.75 17.14
CA MET A 121 -14.44 -0.16 18.28
C MET A 121 -15.67 -1.07 18.26
N GLU A 122 -16.60 -0.87 17.34
CA GLU A 122 -17.75 -1.76 17.17
C GLU A 122 -17.31 -3.20 16.88
N LYS A 123 -18.13 -4.16 17.32
CA LYS A 123 -17.85 -5.58 17.13
C LYS A 123 -18.18 -6.09 15.74
N ARG A 124 -19.15 -5.47 15.08
CA ARG A 124 -19.65 -5.87 13.76
C ARG A 124 -20.28 -4.70 13.03
N GLY A 125 -20.36 -4.81 11.72
CA GLY A 125 -21.00 -3.82 10.87
C GLY A 125 -20.14 -3.50 9.65
N LEU A 126 -20.58 -2.53 8.87
CA LEU A 126 -19.87 -2.05 7.68
C LEU A 126 -19.57 -0.56 7.83
N ILE A 127 -18.29 -0.21 7.74
CA ILE A 127 -17.83 1.19 7.69
C ILE A 127 -17.28 1.45 6.30
N LEU A 128 -17.84 2.42 5.59
CA LEU A 128 -17.37 2.84 4.27
C LEU A 128 -16.79 4.25 4.33
N MET A 129 -15.52 4.37 3.94
CA MET A 129 -14.86 5.67 3.73
C MET A 129 -15.01 6.06 2.27
N VAL A 130 -15.89 7.02 2.00
CA VAL A 130 -16.29 7.42 0.64
C VAL A 130 -15.73 8.80 0.31
N GLY A 131 -15.22 8.98 -0.91
CA GLY A 131 -14.71 10.27 -1.39
C GLY A 131 -13.82 10.16 -2.61
N ALA A 132 -13.41 11.29 -3.16
CA ALA A 132 -12.49 11.37 -4.28
C ALA A 132 -11.08 10.86 -3.94
N THR A 133 -10.26 10.59 -4.95
CA THR A 133 -8.84 10.30 -4.76
C THR A 133 -8.15 11.48 -4.06
N GLY A 134 -7.29 11.18 -3.08
CA GLY A 134 -6.58 12.21 -2.30
C GLY A 134 -7.41 12.87 -1.20
N ALA A 135 -8.67 12.46 -0.97
CA ALA A 135 -9.51 12.99 0.10
C ALA A 135 -9.14 12.49 1.52
N GLY A 136 -8.06 11.72 1.67
CA GLY A 136 -7.62 11.22 2.97
C GLY A 136 -8.31 9.94 3.46
N LYS A 137 -9.08 9.24 2.62
CA LYS A 137 -9.81 8.00 3.01
C LYS A 137 -8.92 6.96 3.64
N THR A 138 -7.84 6.56 2.95
CA THR A 138 -6.90 5.53 3.40
C THR A 138 -6.18 5.97 4.67
N THR A 139 -5.74 7.23 4.75
CA THR A 139 -5.07 7.78 5.93
C THR A 139 -5.98 7.79 7.14
N THR A 140 -7.24 8.21 6.99
CA THR A 140 -8.24 8.20 8.06
C THR A 140 -8.53 6.78 8.52
N LEU A 141 -8.73 5.85 7.58
CA LEU A 141 -8.99 4.45 7.91
C LEU A 141 -7.79 3.80 8.60
N ALA A 142 -6.57 4.11 8.17
CA ALA A 142 -5.35 3.64 8.83
C ALA A 142 -5.26 4.12 10.27
N SER A 143 -5.53 5.40 10.53
CA SER A 143 -5.58 5.96 11.89
C SER A 143 -6.65 5.27 12.74
N MET A 144 -7.84 5.01 12.20
CA MET A 144 -8.92 4.30 12.90
C MET A 144 -8.50 2.87 13.28
N LEU A 145 -7.91 2.13 12.35
CA LEU A 145 -7.45 0.75 12.60
C LEU A 145 -6.29 0.70 13.59
N ASP A 146 -5.36 1.64 13.52
CA ASP A 146 -4.26 1.72 14.48
C ASP A 146 -4.76 2.07 15.88
N TYR A 147 -5.77 2.94 16.00
CA TYR A 147 -6.46 3.20 17.27
C TYR A 147 -7.08 1.91 17.84
N ARG A 148 -7.78 1.11 17.02
CA ARG A 148 -8.32 -0.18 17.47
C ARG A 148 -7.21 -1.15 17.86
N ASN A 149 -6.14 -1.24 17.07
CA ASN A 149 -4.95 -2.04 17.34
C ASN A 149 -4.33 -1.72 18.71
N GLU A 150 -4.38 -0.47 19.13
CA GLU A 150 -3.86 -0.01 20.42
C GLU A 150 -4.82 -0.28 21.59
N HIS A 151 -6.13 -0.24 21.36
CA HIS A 151 -7.13 -0.25 22.43
C HIS A 151 -7.89 -1.57 22.60
N ALA A 152 -7.94 -2.44 21.59
CA ALA A 152 -8.61 -3.73 21.63
C ALA A 152 -7.68 -4.89 21.32
N SER A 153 -7.81 -6.00 22.04
CA SER A 153 -7.24 -7.28 21.63
C SER A 153 -8.10 -7.92 20.55
N GLY A 154 -7.45 -8.56 19.58
CA GLY A 154 -8.16 -9.25 18.49
C GLY A 154 -7.27 -9.40 17.27
N HIS A 155 -7.88 -9.82 16.17
CA HIS A 155 -7.22 -10.02 14.89
C HIS A 155 -7.77 -9.06 13.83
N ILE A 156 -6.92 -8.22 13.28
CA ILE A 156 -7.20 -7.32 12.17
C ILE A 156 -6.55 -7.90 10.92
N LEU A 157 -7.36 -8.21 9.91
CA LEU A 157 -6.89 -8.66 8.60
C LEU A 157 -7.11 -7.55 7.58
N THR A 158 -6.06 -7.15 6.87
CA THR A 158 -6.18 -6.22 5.76
C THR A 158 -5.87 -6.89 4.43
N VAL A 159 -6.59 -6.53 3.37
CA VAL A 159 -6.34 -6.94 1.99
C VAL A 159 -6.33 -5.68 1.14
N GLU A 160 -5.17 -5.33 0.62
CA GLU A 160 -4.92 -4.02 0.02
C GLU A 160 -4.24 -4.17 -1.36
N GLU A 161 -4.38 -3.16 -2.20
CA GLU A 161 -3.76 -3.10 -3.53
C GLU A 161 -3.31 -1.65 -3.85
N PRO A 162 -2.14 -1.28 -3.36
CA PRO A 162 -1.20 -1.95 -2.46
C PRO A 162 -1.43 -1.57 -0.98
N ILE A 163 -0.62 -2.16 -0.08
CA ILE A 163 -0.47 -1.69 1.30
C ILE A 163 0.11 -0.26 1.28
N GLU A 164 -0.62 0.70 1.89
CA GLU A 164 -0.19 2.11 1.98
C GLU A 164 0.44 2.47 3.33
N PHE A 165 0.09 1.76 4.39
CA PHE A 165 0.62 1.93 5.74
C PHE A 165 0.97 0.58 6.35
N THR A 166 2.10 0.50 7.05
CA THR A 166 2.49 -0.71 7.77
C THR A 166 2.14 -0.59 9.25
N TYR A 167 1.37 -1.54 9.77
CA TYR A 167 1.02 -1.60 11.19
C TYR A 167 2.06 -2.38 11.99
N THR A 168 2.33 -1.89 13.19
CA THR A 168 3.03 -2.68 14.22
C THR A 168 1.98 -3.34 15.12
N ASN A 169 2.14 -4.63 15.43
CA ASN A 169 1.26 -5.31 16.37
C ASN A 169 1.34 -4.65 17.76
N LYS A 170 0.19 -4.25 18.32
CA LYS A 170 0.06 -3.65 19.65
C LYS A 170 -0.78 -4.59 20.53
N LYS A 171 -2.02 -4.24 20.86
CA LYS A 171 -2.96 -5.16 21.53
C LYS A 171 -3.60 -6.14 20.56
N SER A 172 -3.81 -5.73 19.31
CA SER A 172 -4.28 -6.62 18.25
C SER A 172 -3.10 -7.24 17.48
N LEU A 173 -3.35 -8.41 16.90
CA LEU A 173 -2.56 -8.97 15.82
C LEU A 173 -3.04 -8.34 14.51
N VAL A 174 -2.15 -7.77 13.71
CA VAL A 174 -2.49 -7.20 12.40
C VAL A 174 -1.77 -7.98 11.32
N ASN A 175 -2.53 -8.65 10.47
CA ASN A 175 -2.02 -9.31 9.27
C ASN A 175 -2.45 -8.52 8.04
N GLN A 176 -1.46 -8.08 7.26
CA GLN A 176 -1.67 -7.30 6.04
C GLN A 176 -1.32 -8.18 4.84
N ARG A 177 -2.18 -8.16 3.82
CA ARG A 177 -1.98 -8.90 2.58
C ARG A 177 -2.03 -7.95 1.39
N ASP A 178 -0.95 -7.91 0.65
CA ASP A 178 -0.84 -7.18 -0.62
C ASP A 178 -1.30 -8.05 -1.78
N ILE A 179 -2.20 -7.54 -2.61
CA ILE A 179 -2.65 -8.24 -3.81
C ILE A 179 -1.52 -8.24 -4.85
N GLY A 180 -1.25 -9.40 -5.41
CA GLY A 180 -0.15 -9.63 -6.35
C GLY A 180 1.17 -10.09 -5.71
N SER A 181 1.39 -9.77 -4.43
CA SER A 181 2.56 -10.22 -3.68
C SER A 181 2.23 -11.36 -2.71
N ASP A 182 1.20 -11.17 -1.87
CA ASP A 182 0.82 -12.10 -0.80
C ASP A 182 -0.41 -12.93 -1.13
N THR A 183 -1.19 -12.48 -2.08
CA THR A 183 -2.38 -13.18 -2.60
C THR A 183 -2.56 -12.87 -4.07
N GLU A 184 -3.02 -13.85 -4.83
CA GLU A 184 -3.22 -13.75 -6.27
C GLU A 184 -4.31 -12.73 -6.65
N SER A 185 -5.38 -12.66 -5.84
CA SER A 185 -6.49 -11.75 -6.11
C SER A 185 -7.25 -11.37 -4.83
N LEU A 186 -7.97 -10.25 -4.90
CA LEU A 186 -8.88 -9.81 -3.84
C LEU A 186 -9.94 -10.87 -3.55
N GLN A 187 -10.55 -11.46 -4.58
CA GLN A 187 -11.59 -12.48 -4.45
C GLN A 187 -11.08 -13.72 -3.70
N LEU A 188 -9.86 -14.18 -4.02
CA LEU A 188 -9.24 -15.32 -3.34
C LEU A 188 -8.94 -14.99 -1.88
N ALA A 189 -8.40 -13.81 -1.61
CA ALA A 189 -8.13 -13.35 -0.25
C ALA A 189 -9.41 -13.28 0.58
N LEU A 190 -10.46 -12.66 0.05
CA LEU A 190 -11.75 -12.51 0.72
C LEU A 190 -12.42 -13.87 0.96
N LYS A 191 -12.41 -14.78 -0.01
CA LYS A 191 -12.96 -16.15 0.15
C LYS A 191 -12.34 -16.89 1.34
N ASN A 192 -11.08 -16.64 1.64
CA ASN A 192 -10.35 -17.29 2.72
C ASN A 192 -10.35 -16.49 4.04
N ALA A 193 -10.70 -15.21 4.02
CA ALA A 193 -10.60 -14.31 5.16
C ALA A 193 -11.33 -14.85 6.41
N LEU A 194 -12.56 -15.34 6.27
CA LEU A 194 -13.34 -15.88 7.39
C LEU A 194 -12.70 -17.09 8.06
N ARG A 195 -11.89 -17.86 7.32
CA ARG A 195 -11.16 -19.03 7.87
C ARG A 195 -9.94 -18.62 8.69
N GLN A 196 -9.56 -17.35 8.62
CA GLN A 196 -8.44 -16.77 9.36
C GLN A 196 -8.87 -16.13 10.68
N ALA A 197 -10.17 -16.29 11.04
CA ALA A 197 -10.78 -15.82 12.28
C ALA A 197 -10.47 -14.33 12.62
N PRO A 198 -10.68 -13.38 11.71
CA PRO A 198 -10.48 -11.97 11.99
C PRO A 198 -11.68 -11.40 12.77
N ASP A 199 -11.40 -10.46 13.68
CA ASP A 199 -12.45 -9.62 14.29
C ASP A 199 -12.77 -8.43 13.36
N VAL A 200 -11.78 -7.93 12.64
CA VAL A 200 -11.91 -6.84 11.67
C VAL A 200 -11.31 -7.25 10.32
N ILE A 201 -12.03 -6.98 9.25
CA ILE A 201 -11.56 -7.15 7.88
C ILE A 201 -11.53 -5.77 7.21
N GLN A 202 -10.35 -5.35 6.77
CA GLN A 202 -10.21 -4.19 5.90
C GLN A 202 -10.13 -4.64 4.45
N ILE A 203 -10.98 -4.09 3.61
CA ILE A 203 -10.90 -4.18 2.15
C ILE A 203 -10.33 -2.85 1.64
N GLY A 204 -9.18 -2.90 0.99
CA GLY A 204 -8.47 -1.69 0.55
C GLY A 204 -9.37 -0.77 -0.26
N GLU A 205 -10.04 -1.31 -1.29
CA GLU A 205 -10.98 -0.57 -2.12
C GLU A 205 -12.09 -1.47 -2.68
N ILE A 206 -13.33 -0.98 -2.63
CA ILE A 206 -14.47 -1.60 -3.31
C ILE A 206 -14.60 -0.99 -4.71
N ARG A 207 -14.37 -1.80 -5.75
CA ARG A 207 -14.42 -1.39 -7.16
C ARG A 207 -15.59 -2.01 -7.93
N ASP A 208 -16.17 -3.08 -7.41
CA ASP A 208 -17.19 -3.86 -8.10
C ASP A 208 -18.27 -4.38 -7.13
N ARG A 209 -19.32 -4.94 -7.74
CA ARG A 209 -20.46 -5.49 -7.02
C ARG A 209 -20.08 -6.70 -6.14
N ASP A 210 -19.18 -7.53 -6.60
CA ASP A 210 -18.81 -8.78 -5.92
C ASP A 210 -18.05 -8.45 -4.62
N THR A 211 -17.14 -7.48 -4.68
CA THR A 211 -16.43 -6.97 -3.51
C THR A 211 -17.39 -6.31 -2.50
N MET A 212 -18.37 -5.53 -2.97
CA MET A 212 -19.40 -4.96 -2.09
C MET A 212 -20.26 -6.05 -1.46
N THR A 213 -20.64 -7.06 -2.22
CA THR A 213 -21.42 -8.20 -1.70
C THR A 213 -20.65 -8.94 -0.61
N ALA A 214 -19.35 -9.16 -0.80
CA ALA A 214 -18.48 -9.77 0.21
C ALA A 214 -18.40 -8.91 1.49
N ALA A 215 -18.21 -7.59 1.36
CA ALA A 215 -18.15 -6.66 2.49
C ALA A 215 -19.46 -6.70 3.33
N ILE A 216 -20.62 -6.71 2.67
CA ILE A 216 -21.93 -6.84 3.33
C ILE A 216 -22.06 -8.22 4.02
N ALA A 217 -21.65 -9.30 3.35
CA ALA A 217 -21.71 -10.64 3.92
C ALA A 217 -20.85 -10.77 5.18
N TYR A 218 -19.66 -10.16 5.24
CA TYR A 218 -18.82 -10.12 6.45
C TYR A 218 -19.51 -9.37 7.59
N ALA A 219 -20.08 -8.20 7.30
CA ALA A 219 -20.80 -7.42 8.30
C ALA A 219 -22.00 -8.19 8.87
N GLN A 220 -22.73 -8.91 8.02
CA GLN A 220 -23.86 -9.75 8.42
C GLN A 220 -23.44 -11.00 9.21
N SER A 221 -22.25 -11.55 8.94
CA SER A 221 -21.73 -12.73 9.64
C SER A 221 -21.09 -12.42 11.00
N GLY A 222 -21.20 -11.17 11.48
CA GLY A 222 -20.78 -10.78 12.83
C GLY A 222 -19.40 -10.15 12.93
N HIS A 223 -18.76 -9.82 11.80
CA HIS A 223 -17.45 -9.16 11.73
C HIS A 223 -17.59 -7.65 11.52
N LEU A 224 -16.61 -6.88 11.93
CA LEU A 224 -16.47 -5.50 11.49
C LEU A 224 -15.75 -5.49 10.14
N CYS A 225 -16.45 -5.03 9.10
CA CYS A 225 -15.86 -4.82 7.79
C CYS A 225 -15.63 -3.32 7.57
N VAL A 226 -14.44 -2.93 7.15
CA VAL A 226 -14.11 -1.55 6.83
C VAL A 226 -13.55 -1.49 5.41
N ALA A 227 -13.93 -0.49 4.63
CA ALA A 227 -13.48 -0.39 3.24
C ALA A 227 -13.44 1.05 2.75
N THR A 228 -12.65 1.29 1.68
CA THR A 228 -12.73 2.55 0.94
C THR A 228 -13.58 2.39 -0.31
N LEU A 229 -14.21 3.47 -0.75
CA LEU A 229 -14.99 3.53 -1.97
C LEU A 229 -14.72 4.86 -2.68
N HIS A 230 -14.44 4.80 -3.99
CA HIS A 230 -14.33 5.99 -4.81
C HIS A 230 -15.69 6.36 -5.40
N ALA A 231 -16.35 7.33 -4.80
CA ALA A 231 -17.57 7.91 -5.34
C ALA A 231 -17.67 9.39 -4.97
N ASN A 232 -18.17 10.19 -5.88
CA ASN A 232 -18.44 11.63 -5.65
C ASN A 232 -19.87 11.88 -5.21
N ASN A 233 -20.76 10.91 -5.43
CA ASN A 233 -22.17 10.95 -5.06
C ASN A 233 -22.78 9.53 -5.05
N SER A 234 -24.01 9.41 -4.56
CA SER A 234 -24.73 8.13 -4.44
C SER A 234 -25.24 7.53 -5.76
N TYR A 235 -25.02 8.19 -6.88
CA TYR A 235 -25.57 7.77 -8.19
C TYR A 235 -24.50 7.24 -9.16
N ARG A 236 -23.25 7.09 -8.72
CA ARG A 236 -22.15 6.57 -9.52
C ARG A 236 -21.44 5.43 -8.84
#